data_d2a375c3bb7ab72169b8aabadbd6be6a
#
_entry.id   d2a375c3bb7ab72169b8aabadbd6be6a
#
_cell.length_a   1.000
_cell.length_b   1.000
_cell.length_c   1.000
_cell.angle_alpha   90.00
_cell.angle_beta   90.00
_cell.angle_gamma   90.00
#
_symmetry.space_group_name_H-M   'P 1'
#
loop_
_entity.id
_entity.type
_entity.pdbx_description
1 polymer ?
#
loop_
_entity_poly.entity_id
_entity_poly.type
_entity_poly.pdbx_seq_one_letter_code
_entity_poly.pdbx_strand_id
1 'polypeptide(L)'
;AVCSDHVQMCEWRKYKSPMESSLIANDVDQETIDSLMRTVEKNVDLYREYLKLKAKLMNLPKLGNWDIVAPLPNAPDMEFEWEEARREVVESYRSFDDEVGAWVEEMFERRHIDGEVRKGKRSGAFCAPWFSGKSAWILLSFNRKLGDVYTLAHENGHAVHDYLMSRNQKPSNAEIGACIAE
;
A
#
# COMPACT_ATOMS: atom_id res chain seq x y z
N ALA A 1 -7.16 -8.61 -26.17
CA ALA A 1 -8.17 -7.59 -25.87
C ALA A 1 -7.50 -6.42 -25.11
N VAL A 2 -7.17 -6.51 -23.81
CA VAL A 2 -6.68 -5.37 -23.03
C VAL A 2 -5.46 -4.67 -23.65
N CYS A 3 -4.43 -5.42 -24.08
CA CYS A 3 -3.25 -4.81 -24.72
C CYS A 3 -3.60 -4.12 -26.05
N SER A 4 -4.49 -4.72 -26.85
CA SER A 4 -4.93 -4.14 -28.13
C SER A 4 -5.70 -2.84 -27.92
N ASP A 5 -6.59 -2.82 -26.92
CA ASP A 5 -7.37 -1.64 -26.57
C ASP A 5 -6.46 -0.50 -26.09
N HIS A 6 -5.46 -0.84 -25.26
CA HIS A 6 -4.48 0.15 -24.78
C HIS A 6 -3.65 0.74 -25.93
N VAL A 7 -3.13 -0.09 -26.83
CA VAL A 7 -2.37 0.37 -28.00
C VAL A 7 -3.24 1.28 -28.88
N GLN A 8 -4.49 0.89 -29.14
CA GLN A 8 -5.41 1.68 -29.95
C GLN A 8 -5.72 3.04 -29.28
N MET A 9 -5.90 3.05 -27.95
CA MET A 9 -6.08 4.30 -27.22
C MET A 9 -4.83 5.20 -27.31
N CYS A 10 -3.64 4.61 -27.22
CA CYS A 10 -2.38 5.36 -27.38
C CYS A 10 -2.29 6.01 -28.77
N GLU A 11 -2.65 5.29 -29.82
CA GLU A 11 -2.69 5.82 -31.19
C GLU A 11 -3.70 6.98 -31.32
N TRP A 12 -4.93 6.81 -30.84
CA TRP A 12 -5.97 7.85 -30.88
C TRP A 12 -5.59 9.10 -30.10
N ARG A 13 -4.96 8.92 -28.94
CA ARG A 13 -4.47 10.02 -28.08
C ARG A 13 -3.14 10.59 -28.57
N LYS A 14 -2.51 9.98 -29.57
CA LYS A 14 -1.19 10.35 -30.11
C LYS A 14 -0.09 10.33 -29.05
N TYR A 15 -0.16 9.36 -28.16
CA TYR A 15 0.89 9.15 -27.16
C TYR A 15 2.18 8.66 -27.81
N LYS A 16 3.32 9.16 -27.34
CA LYS A 16 4.65 8.79 -27.85
C LYS A 16 5.05 7.35 -27.49
N SER A 17 4.48 6.83 -26.41
CA SER A 17 4.72 5.46 -25.94
C SER A 17 3.51 4.94 -25.18
N PRO A 18 3.38 3.60 -24.98
CA PRO A 18 2.35 3.02 -24.11
C PRO A 18 2.42 3.48 -22.65
N MET A 19 3.58 3.96 -22.19
CA MET A 19 3.77 4.48 -20.83
C MET A 19 3.23 5.90 -20.64
N GLU A 20 3.08 6.69 -21.69
CA GLU A 20 2.80 8.13 -21.59
C GLU A 20 1.48 8.42 -20.85
N SER A 21 0.47 7.57 -21.02
CA SER A 21 -0.79 7.72 -20.28
C SER A 21 -0.59 7.60 -18.75
N SER A 22 0.29 6.69 -18.34
CA SER A 22 0.63 6.49 -16.91
C SER A 22 1.50 7.64 -16.38
N LEU A 23 2.44 8.13 -17.19
CA LEU A 23 3.28 9.26 -16.82
C LEU A 23 2.44 10.52 -16.57
N ILE A 24 1.49 10.80 -17.48
CA ILE A 24 0.56 11.93 -17.36
C ILE A 24 -0.33 11.77 -16.12
N ALA A 25 -0.89 10.58 -15.90
CA ALA A 25 -1.77 10.33 -14.77
C ALA A 25 -1.07 10.45 -13.40
N ASN A 26 0.24 10.20 -13.36
CA ASN A 26 1.05 10.29 -12.15
C ASN A 26 1.87 11.59 -12.04
N ASP A 27 1.77 12.48 -13.02
CA ASP A 27 2.55 13.71 -13.11
C ASP A 27 4.07 13.47 -12.99
N VAL A 28 4.57 12.45 -13.68
CA VAL A 28 5.98 12.02 -13.68
C VAL A 28 6.52 12.06 -15.11
N ASP A 29 7.77 12.43 -15.26
CA ASP A 29 8.43 12.39 -16.58
C ASP A 29 9.13 11.05 -16.85
N GLN A 30 9.45 10.81 -18.12
CA GLN A 30 10.15 9.60 -18.54
C GLN A 30 11.55 9.49 -17.93
N GLU A 31 12.26 10.61 -17.72
CA GLU A 31 13.60 10.62 -17.16
C GLU A 31 13.61 10.10 -15.72
N THR A 32 12.60 10.43 -14.93
CA THR A 32 12.38 9.92 -13.58
C THR A 32 12.24 8.40 -13.58
N ILE A 33 11.40 7.86 -14.47
CA ILE A 33 11.23 6.40 -14.59
C ILE A 33 12.52 5.73 -15.06
N ASP A 34 13.19 6.28 -16.05
CA ASP A 34 14.46 5.74 -16.56
C ASP A 34 15.55 5.75 -15.46
N SER A 35 15.57 6.78 -14.63
CA SER A 35 16.48 6.88 -13.50
C SER A 35 16.19 5.83 -12.43
N LEU A 36 14.90 5.63 -12.12
CA LEU A 36 14.45 4.57 -11.22
C LEU A 36 14.89 3.20 -11.75
N MET A 37 14.58 2.89 -13.01
CA MET A 37 14.91 1.59 -13.60
C MET A 37 16.41 1.33 -13.63
N ARG A 38 17.22 2.30 -14.05
CA ARG A 38 18.69 2.18 -13.99
C ARG A 38 19.20 1.91 -12.57
N THR A 39 18.59 2.57 -11.56
CA THR A 39 18.98 2.37 -10.17
C THR A 39 18.63 0.96 -9.68
N VAL A 40 17.43 0.47 -10.02
CA VAL A 40 17.00 -0.90 -9.69
C VAL A 40 17.93 -1.93 -10.36
N GLU A 41 18.20 -1.79 -11.66
CA GLU A 41 19.07 -2.69 -12.41
C GLU A 41 20.49 -2.72 -11.84
N LYS A 42 21.03 -1.55 -11.48
CA LYS A 42 22.37 -1.43 -10.86
C LYS A 42 22.47 -2.16 -9.52
N ASN A 43 21.36 -2.25 -8.79
CA ASN A 43 21.31 -2.81 -7.43
C ASN A 43 20.67 -4.22 -7.37
N VAL A 44 20.36 -4.83 -8.50
CA VAL A 44 19.69 -6.14 -8.55
C VAL A 44 20.50 -7.25 -7.85
N ASP A 45 21.82 -7.14 -7.81
CA ASP A 45 22.69 -8.14 -7.18
C ASP A 45 22.50 -8.14 -5.65
N LEU A 46 22.22 -7.01 -5.02
CA LEU A 46 21.88 -6.95 -3.60
C LEU A 46 20.63 -7.79 -3.29
N TYR A 47 19.60 -7.70 -4.14
CA TYR A 47 18.40 -8.51 -3.97
C TYR A 47 18.67 -10.01 -4.22
N ARG A 48 19.52 -10.34 -5.17
CA ARG A 48 19.97 -11.73 -5.41
C ARG A 48 20.71 -12.31 -4.20
N GLU A 49 21.56 -11.51 -3.55
CA GLU A 49 22.27 -11.91 -2.33
C GLU A 49 21.29 -12.14 -1.18
N TYR A 50 20.29 -11.26 -1.00
CA TYR A 50 19.21 -11.49 -0.04
C TYR A 50 18.49 -12.81 -0.29
N LEU A 51 18.13 -13.13 -1.54
CA LEU A 51 17.45 -14.39 -1.87
C LEU A 51 18.34 -15.62 -1.58
N LYS A 52 19.64 -15.54 -1.85
CA LYS A 52 20.61 -16.59 -1.49
C LYS A 52 20.70 -16.78 0.03
N LEU A 53 20.75 -15.68 0.77
CA LEU A 53 20.76 -15.71 2.24
C LEU A 53 19.46 -16.34 2.78
N LYS A 54 18.31 -15.94 2.25
CA LYS A 54 17.02 -16.52 2.64
C LYS A 54 16.96 -18.01 2.35
N ALA A 55 17.41 -18.47 1.18
CA ALA A 55 17.50 -19.89 0.86
C ALA A 55 18.34 -20.66 1.89
N LYS A 56 19.49 -20.11 2.26
CA LYS A 56 20.36 -20.69 3.29
C LYS A 56 19.66 -20.77 4.66
N LEU A 57 19.00 -19.72 5.09
CA LEU A 57 18.25 -19.69 6.35
C LEU A 57 17.07 -20.67 6.37
N MET A 58 16.48 -20.95 5.20
CA MET A 58 15.41 -21.93 5.03
C MET A 58 15.93 -23.36 4.80
N ASN A 59 17.24 -23.60 4.80
CA ASN A 59 17.87 -24.88 4.46
C ASN A 59 17.45 -25.43 3.08
N LEU A 60 17.26 -24.53 2.11
CA LEU A 60 16.90 -24.87 0.73
C LEU A 60 18.09 -24.64 -0.20
N PRO A 61 18.30 -25.52 -1.19
CA PRO A 61 19.36 -25.33 -2.20
C PRO A 61 19.07 -24.11 -3.11
N LYS A 62 17.78 -23.77 -3.30
CA LYS A 62 17.30 -22.66 -4.09
C LYS A 62 15.85 -22.33 -3.68
N LEU A 63 15.46 -21.06 -3.70
CA LEU A 63 14.06 -20.63 -3.49
C LEU A 63 13.22 -20.88 -4.73
N GLY A 64 12.01 -21.39 -4.53
CA GLY A 64 10.93 -21.26 -5.49
C GLY A 64 10.18 -19.91 -5.32
N ASN A 65 9.31 -19.56 -6.24
CA ASN A 65 8.56 -18.30 -6.15
C ASN A 65 7.70 -18.19 -4.87
N TRP A 66 7.19 -19.32 -4.41
CA TRP A 66 6.38 -19.41 -3.18
C TRP A 66 7.21 -19.24 -1.90
N ASP A 67 8.52 -19.46 -1.95
CA ASP A 67 9.41 -19.32 -0.80
C ASP A 67 9.81 -17.85 -0.55
N ILE A 68 9.63 -16.97 -1.55
CA ILE A 68 10.03 -15.56 -1.47
C ILE A 68 9.30 -14.84 -0.33
N VAL A 69 8.01 -15.12 -0.16
CA VAL A 69 7.17 -14.53 0.90
C VAL A 69 6.97 -15.44 2.10
N ALA A 70 7.43 -16.71 2.02
CA ALA A 70 7.31 -17.65 3.14
C ALA A 70 8.08 -17.15 4.38
N PRO A 71 7.55 -17.34 5.60
CA PRO A 71 8.25 -17.01 6.83
C PRO A 71 9.51 -17.88 7.01
N LEU A 72 10.49 -17.40 7.75
CA LEU A 72 11.66 -18.21 8.13
C LEU A 72 11.22 -19.29 9.13
N PRO A 73 11.85 -20.49 9.11
CA PRO A 73 11.44 -21.63 9.93
C PRO A 73 11.42 -21.37 11.44
N ASN A 74 12.20 -20.41 11.92
CA ASN A 74 12.29 -20.04 13.33
C ASN A 74 11.77 -18.61 13.60
N ALA A 75 11.04 -18.02 12.67
CA ALA A 75 10.41 -16.73 12.91
C ALA A 75 9.37 -16.86 14.03
N PRO A 76 9.36 -15.95 15.02
CA PRO A 76 8.31 -15.96 16.03
C PRO A 76 6.94 -15.80 15.35
N ASP A 77 6.00 -16.66 15.68
CA ASP A 77 4.61 -16.50 15.26
C ASP A 77 3.94 -15.50 16.18
N MET A 78 4.02 -14.23 15.82
CA MET A 78 3.40 -13.14 16.58
C MET A 78 1.93 -13.03 16.17
N GLU A 79 1.05 -13.20 17.13
CA GLU A 79 -0.38 -12.96 16.96
C GLU A 79 -0.79 -11.72 17.73
N PHE A 80 -1.67 -10.93 17.13
CA PHE A 80 -2.21 -9.69 17.68
C PHE A 80 -3.73 -9.79 17.79
N GLU A 81 -4.26 -9.47 18.95
CA GLU A 81 -5.69 -9.19 19.06
C GLU A 81 -6.03 -7.86 18.40
N TRP A 82 -7.30 -7.70 17.97
CA TRP A 82 -7.73 -6.46 17.31
C TRP A 82 -7.46 -5.20 18.12
N GLU A 83 -7.77 -5.23 19.42
CA GLU A 83 -7.55 -4.07 20.31
C GLU A 83 -6.05 -3.80 20.59
N GLU A 84 -5.22 -4.84 20.51
CA GLU A 84 -3.77 -4.68 20.59
C GLU A 84 -3.24 -4.03 19.31
N ALA A 85 -3.63 -4.52 18.15
CA ALA A 85 -3.28 -3.92 16.87
C ALA A 85 -3.75 -2.46 16.76
N ARG A 86 -4.99 -2.17 17.20
CA ARG A 86 -5.51 -0.80 17.30
C ARG A 86 -4.58 0.08 18.13
N ARG A 87 -4.24 -0.36 19.33
CA ARG A 87 -3.37 0.41 20.25
C ARG A 87 -2.00 0.67 19.61
N GLU A 88 -1.34 -0.36 19.07
CA GLU A 88 -0.03 -0.24 18.44
C GLU A 88 -0.06 0.76 17.27
N VAL A 89 -1.08 0.70 16.43
CA VAL A 89 -1.24 1.62 15.29
C VAL A 89 -1.47 3.05 15.79
N VAL A 90 -2.41 3.27 16.71
CA VAL A 90 -2.72 4.60 17.24
C VAL A 90 -1.50 5.21 17.94
N GLU A 91 -0.80 4.44 18.78
CA GLU A 91 0.40 4.91 19.49
C GLU A 91 1.54 5.22 18.53
N SER A 92 1.71 4.43 17.46
CA SER A 92 2.68 4.72 16.40
C SER A 92 2.43 6.09 15.76
N TYR A 93 1.19 6.39 15.40
CA TYR A 93 0.83 7.69 14.84
C TYR A 93 0.96 8.84 15.84
N ARG A 94 0.60 8.61 17.11
CA ARG A 94 0.80 9.61 18.20
C ARG A 94 2.27 9.91 18.45
N SER A 95 3.15 8.93 18.27
CA SER A 95 4.59 9.15 18.42
C SER A 95 5.16 10.12 17.36
N PHE A 96 4.47 10.26 16.23
CA PHE A 96 4.78 11.23 15.19
C PHE A 96 4.11 12.58 15.48
N ASP A 97 2.80 12.56 15.74
CA ASP A 97 2.01 13.77 16.04
C ASP A 97 0.71 13.38 16.78
N ASP A 98 0.41 14.07 17.88
CA ASP A 98 -0.76 13.78 18.72
C ASP A 98 -2.09 14.00 17.97
N GLU A 99 -2.18 15.01 17.11
CA GLU A 99 -3.38 15.30 16.33
C GLU A 99 -3.62 14.21 15.28
N VAL A 100 -2.56 13.78 14.59
CA VAL A 100 -2.62 12.69 13.61
C VAL A 100 -3.04 11.38 14.30
N GLY A 101 -2.47 11.08 15.48
CA GLY A 101 -2.88 9.93 16.28
C GLY A 101 -4.34 9.98 16.71
N ALA A 102 -4.85 11.16 17.04
CA ALA A 102 -6.27 11.34 17.38
C ALA A 102 -7.19 11.08 16.17
N TRP A 103 -6.80 11.49 14.96
CA TRP A 103 -7.56 11.18 13.74
C TRP A 103 -7.60 9.68 13.44
N VAL A 104 -6.49 8.99 13.62
CA VAL A 104 -6.43 7.53 13.46
C VAL A 104 -7.32 6.84 14.51
N GLU A 105 -7.29 7.27 15.77
CA GLU A 105 -8.17 6.74 16.80
C GLU A 105 -9.65 6.95 16.48
N GLU A 106 -10.01 8.11 15.94
CA GLU A 106 -11.37 8.42 15.48
C GLU A 106 -11.88 7.44 14.42
N MET A 107 -11.01 6.95 13.53
CA MET A 107 -11.36 5.93 12.53
C MET A 107 -11.84 4.63 13.17
N PHE A 108 -11.19 4.21 14.26
CA PHE A 108 -11.62 3.03 15.03
C PHE A 108 -12.92 3.28 15.80
N GLU A 109 -13.03 4.42 16.50
CA GLU A 109 -14.21 4.76 17.30
C GLU A 109 -15.46 4.88 16.46
N ARG A 110 -15.36 5.47 15.29
CA ARG A 110 -16.47 5.61 14.32
C ARG A 110 -16.76 4.34 13.54
N ARG A 111 -15.95 3.28 13.74
CA ARG A 111 -16.08 2.01 13.02
C ARG A 111 -15.98 2.18 11.49
N HIS A 112 -15.09 3.05 11.05
CA HIS A 112 -14.79 3.26 9.64
C HIS A 112 -13.84 2.19 9.07
N ILE A 113 -13.45 1.21 9.88
CA ILE A 113 -12.52 0.14 9.51
C ILE A 113 -13.25 -1.21 9.57
N ASP A 114 -13.42 -1.85 8.42
CA ASP A 114 -13.96 -3.20 8.31
C ASP A 114 -12.80 -4.22 8.32
N GLY A 115 -12.43 -4.71 9.50
CA GLY A 115 -11.33 -5.66 9.73
C GLY A 115 -11.78 -7.13 9.80
N GLU A 116 -13.08 -7.41 9.94
CA GLU A 116 -13.60 -8.77 10.17
C GLU A 116 -13.31 -9.70 8.97
N VAL A 117 -12.85 -10.92 9.27
CA VAL A 117 -12.69 -12.00 8.28
C VAL A 117 -14.02 -12.71 8.09
N ARG A 118 -14.59 -12.69 6.88
CA ARG A 118 -15.85 -13.35 6.57
C ARG A 118 -15.92 -13.84 5.13
N LYS A 119 -16.75 -14.86 4.91
CA LYS A 119 -16.99 -15.42 3.57
C LYS A 119 -17.55 -14.36 2.61
N GLY A 120 -17.01 -14.30 1.41
CA GLY A 120 -17.45 -13.39 0.36
C GLY A 120 -16.87 -11.96 0.47
N LYS A 121 -16.08 -11.67 1.50
CA LYS A 121 -15.33 -10.42 1.56
C LYS A 121 -14.25 -10.38 0.48
N ARG A 122 -14.06 -9.21 -0.14
CA ARG A 122 -12.99 -8.99 -1.12
C ARG A 122 -11.63 -9.23 -0.45
N SER A 123 -10.72 -9.89 -1.16
CA SER A 123 -9.33 -10.05 -0.74
C SER A 123 -8.54 -8.76 -0.86
N GLY A 124 -7.46 -8.65 -0.12
CA GLY A 124 -6.61 -7.46 -0.05
C GLY A 124 -7.13 -6.43 0.94
N ALA A 125 -6.52 -5.26 0.93
CA ALA A 125 -6.95 -4.11 1.71
C ALA A 125 -7.07 -2.89 0.80
N PHE A 126 -7.80 -1.89 1.22
CA PHE A 126 -7.85 -0.57 0.59
C PHE A 126 -8.46 0.47 1.51
N CYS A 127 -8.07 1.71 1.31
CA CYS A 127 -8.72 2.89 1.83
C CYS A 127 -9.54 3.56 0.72
N ALA A 128 -10.76 3.96 1.03
CA ALA A 128 -11.65 4.67 0.12
C ALA A 128 -11.99 6.06 0.70
N PRO A 129 -11.66 7.15 -0.01
CA PRO A 129 -11.92 8.50 0.47
C PRO A 129 -13.42 8.79 0.59
N TRP A 130 -13.77 9.51 1.64
CA TRP A 130 -15.12 10.07 1.83
C TRP A 130 -15.05 11.57 1.98
N PHE A 131 -14.91 12.27 0.86
CA PHE A 131 -14.66 13.71 0.81
C PHE A 131 -15.74 14.51 1.55
N SER A 132 -17.03 14.24 1.31
CA SER A 132 -18.14 14.96 1.95
C SER A 132 -18.21 14.71 3.47
N GLY A 133 -17.82 13.55 3.94
CA GLY A 133 -17.72 13.20 5.36
C GLY A 133 -16.40 13.62 6.01
N LYS A 134 -15.48 14.16 5.21
CA LYS A 134 -14.10 14.53 5.65
C LYS A 134 -13.41 13.41 6.39
N SER A 135 -13.51 12.20 5.85
CA SER A 135 -13.00 10.96 6.42
C SER A 135 -12.71 9.96 5.30
N ALA A 136 -12.48 8.70 5.67
CA ALA A 136 -12.28 7.59 4.76
C ALA A 136 -12.94 6.32 5.30
N TRP A 137 -12.98 5.27 4.46
CA TRP A 137 -13.41 3.93 4.82
C TRP A 137 -12.30 2.94 4.50
N ILE A 138 -11.92 2.12 5.46
CA ILE A 138 -10.87 1.11 5.30
C ILE A 138 -11.51 -0.28 5.29
N LEU A 139 -11.07 -1.12 4.35
CA LEU A 139 -11.38 -2.54 4.32
C LEU A 139 -10.09 -3.34 4.32
N LEU A 140 -9.99 -4.31 5.22
CA LEU A 140 -8.95 -5.33 5.21
C LEU A 140 -9.49 -6.63 5.83
N SER A 141 -8.79 -7.75 5.65
CA SER A 141 -9.07 -8.99 6.39
C SER A 141 -7.98 -9.19 7.44
N PHE A 142 -8.30 -8.89 8.71
CA PHE A 142 -7.35 -8.96 9.81
C PHE A 142 -7.27 -10.39 10.37
N ASN A 143 -6.22 -11.11 10.03
CA ASN A 143 -5.96 -12.49 10.43
C ASN A 143 -5.05 -12.60 11.66
N ARG A 144 -4.88 -11.54 12.42
CA ARG A 144 -4.10 -11.48 13.67
C ARG A 144 -2.58 -11.63 13.47
N LYS A 145 -2.07 -11.45 12.26
CA LYS A 145 -0.65 -11.53 11.97
C LYS A 145 0.00 -10.13 11.95
N LEU A 146 1.29 -10.09 12.23
CA LEU A 146 2.07 -8.84 12.18
C LEU A 146 1.90 -8.09 10.85
N GLY A 147 1.83 -8.84 9.72
CA GLY A 147 1.58 -8.27 8.41
C GLY A 147 0.24 -7.52 8.31
N ASP A 148 -0.79 -7.99 9.03
CA ASP A 148 -2.10 -7.33 9.06
C ASP A 148 -2.03 -6.02 9.86
N VAL A 149 -1.19 -5.97 10.91
CA VAL A 149 -0.94 -4.73 11.68
C VAL A 149 -0.27 -3.69 10.79
N TYR A 150 0.74 -4.08 9.99
CA TYR A 150 1.36 -3.18 9.01
C TYR A 150 0.36 -2.72 7.95
N THR A 151 -0.46 -3.61 7.42
CA THR A 151 -1.52 -3.26 6.48
C THR A 151 -2.50 -2.27 7.11
N LEU A 152 -2.93 -2.52 8.34
CA LEU A 152 -3.83 -1.62 9.07
C LEU A 152 -3.20 -0.23 9.26
N ALA A 153 -1.92 -0.16 9.60
CA ALA A 153 -1.18 1.10 9.70
C ALA A 153 -1.10 1.80 8.33
N HIS A 154 -0.76 1.10 7.25
CA HIS A 154 -0.68 1.63 5.89
C HIS A 154 -2.01 2.24 5.43
N GLU A 155 -3.12 1.50 5.57
CA GLU A 155 -4.45 2.01 5.17
C GLU A 155 -4.88 3.24 6.00
N ASN A 156 -4.50 3.30 7.28
CA ASN A 156 -4.71 4.51 8.08
C ASN A 156 -3.84 5.70 7.61
N GLY A 157 -2.68 5.47 6.99
CA GLY A 157 -1.90 6.50 6.32
C GLY A 157 -2.66 7.17 5.18
N HIS A 158 -3.30 6.36 4.33
CA HIS A 158 -4.22 6.88 3.31
C HIS A 158 -5.39 7.64 3.93
N ALA A 159 -5.98 7.15 5.02
CA ALA A 159 -7.06 7.84 5.71
C ALA A 159 -6.65 9.21 6.29
N VAL A 160 -5.43 9.34 6.82
CA VAL A 160 -4.85 10.62 7.26
C VAL A 160 -4.68 11.57 6.08
N HIS A 161 -4.20 11.07 4.94
CA HIS A 161 -4.10 11.85 3.71
C HIS A 161 -5.49 12.36 3.26
N ASP A 162 -6.49 11.48 3.21
CA ASP A 162 -7.86 11.83 2.86
C ASP A 162 -8.47 12.84 3.84
N TYR A 163 -8.15 12.70 5.13
CA TYR A 163 -8.56 13.64 6.16
C TYR A 163 -8.04 15.05 5.89
N LEU A 164 -6.74 15.17 5.60
CA LEU A 164 -6.10 16.43 5.27
C LEU A 164 -6.61 17.02 3.95
N MET A 165 -6.68 16.17 2.92
CA MET A 165 -7.15 16.55 1.59
C MET A 165 -8.57 17.10 1.63
N SER A 166 -9.50 16.41 2.29
CA SER A 166 -10.91 16.81 2.36
C SER A 166 -11.15 18.12 3.12
N ARG A 167 -10.19 18.55 3.94
CA ARG A 167 -10.26 19.81 4.70
C ARG A 167 -9.55 20.97 4.02
N ASN A 168 -8.53 20.68 3.24
CA ASN A 168 -7.63 21.70 2.70
C ASN A 168 -7.74 21.86 1.17
N GLN A 169 -8.38 20.90 0.48
CA GLN A 169 -8.49 20.90 -0.99
C GLN A 169 -9.94 21.03 -1.46
N LYS A 170 -10.09 21.40 -2.74
CA LYS A 170 -11.39 21.33 -3.43
C LYS A 170 -11.59 19.91 -3.98
N PRO A 171 -12.84 19.45 -4.18
CA PRO A 171 -13.11 18.13 -4.76
C PRO A 171 -12.40 17.85 -6.08
N SER A 172 -12.18 18.88 -6.91
CA SER A 172 -11.42 18.77 -8.17
C SER A 172 -9.94 18.44 -8.00
N ASN A 173 -9.40 18.58 -6.81
CA ASN A 173 -8.00 18.32 -6.47
C ASN A 173 -7.87 17.11 -5.53
N ALA A 174 -8.92 16.29 -5.45
CA ALA A 174 -8.96 15.13 -4.54
C ALA A 174 -8.32 13.88 -5.13
N GLU A 175 -8.11 13.84 -6.45
CA GLU A 175 -7.40 12.73 -7.10
C GLU A 175 -5.91 13.05 -7.18
N ILE A 176 -5.10 12.10 -6.74
CA ILE A 176 -3.63 12.16 -6.80
C ILE A 176 -3.10 10.93 -7.55
N GLY A 177 -1.95 11.09 -8.21
CA GLY A 177 -1.27 9.97 -8.85
C GLY A 177 -0.80 8.93 -7.85
N ALA A 178 -0.83 7.65 -8.23
CA ALA A 178 -0.44 6.54 -7.36
C ALA A 178 0.99 6.71 -6.80
N CYS A 179 1.91 7.30 -7.56
CA CYS A 179 3.29 7.56 -7.10
C CYS A 179 3.39 8.52 -5.91
N ILE A 180 2.34 9.28 -5.61
CA ILE A 180 2.27 10.20 -4.47
C ILE A 180 1.40 9.62 -3.36
N ALA A 181 0.43 8.77 -3.72
CA ALA A 181 -0.47 8.12 -2.78
C ALA A 181 0.25 7.06 -1.95
N GLU A 182 1.19 6.30 -2.57
CA GLU A 182 1.97 5.20 -1.98
C GLU A 182 3.34 5.75 -1.50
#